data_a03d26c945d26807205f5891443fe875
#
_entry.id   a03d26c945d26807205f5891443fe875
#
_cell.length_a   1.000
_cell.length_b   1.000
_cell.length_c   1.000
_cell.angle_alpha   90.00
_cell.angle_beta   90.00
_cell.angle_gamma   90.00
#
_symmetry.space_group_name_H-M   'P 1'
#
loop_
_entity.id
_entity.type
_entity.pdbx_description
1 polymer ?
#
loop_
_entity_poly.entity_id
_entity_poly.type
_entity_poly.pdbx_seq_one_letter_code
_entity_poly.pdbx_strand_id
1 'polypeptide(L)'
;MSYAIFRGVALAICAAPLVVACGGGNAGNPGPINSTQCSGASCGVQGPPTSGAGSGSSSGTTAGALCPATGDIVKSTYLGGAGSGEVVSLNIDAQAMTYTLKWLESPIPLHTGTVTPSRAGVQITGAVAHPPTGALPTAEQIRCAFILTPGSGTASVDGSTYSTAASFNQANPPMILVGLGVAGGGIPGATVEFDGLSIPLAGSGIGAVKNRHFDFYPFLGFASTTTDISKLPGTYNGLLYHLVPSGNYQTIATNASETFDASGNCTSSSTVPAGGSASSTGCLTTGTAWTANTSGYFDSQQAPQILPQFSKPIVGPSGKSGTAHMVLGQINGATVPLVVRTGFINLGTAPLYLDAKIDDESGIALLAKATAIASGGFDGGYVGADSNFKYTASLIQGTTGSFISPSTSQLEEPAFTLNYGLSTPGLIGVTDSNGKTGYAIASGGLYAIAIQGEENGGLTSTSANSDTPNTPYFGVGAQISK
;
A
#
# COMPACT_ATOMS: atom_id res chain seq x y z
N MET A 1 23.82 47.45 29.86
CA MET A 1 25.28 47.44 29.72
C MET A 1 25.59 46.37 28.67
N SER A 2 25.67 46.75 27.50
CA SER A 2 26.81 47.36 26.71
C SER A 2 27.82 46.35 26.29
N TYR A 3 27.90 46.23 24.96
CA TYR A 3 29.04 46.15 24.03
C TYR A 3 29.69 44.77 23.83
N ALA A 4 30.20 44.38 22.68
CA ALA A 4 30.37 44.98 21.31
C ALA A 4 30.77 43.80 20.36
N ILE A 5 30.36 43.85 19.19
CA ILE A 5 30.94 43.87 17.83
C ILE A 5 32.45 43.56 17.75
N PHE A 6 32.84 42.58 16.90
CA PHE A 6 33.99 42.71 16.03
C PHE A 6 33.81 42.00 14.67
N ARG A 7 34.07 42.78 13.64
CA ARG A 7 34.17 42.45 12.20
C ARG A 7 35.60 41.95 11.87
N GLY A 8 35.72 41.21 10.81
CA GLY A 8 37.02 40.94 10.11
C GLY A 8 36.77 39.93 9.00
N VAL A 9 36.43 40.32 7.81
CA VAL A 9 37.19 40.62 6.60
C VAL A 9 38.03 39.45 6.04
N ALA A 10 37.56 39.00 4.92
CA ALA A 10 38.04 38.30 3.74
C ALA A 10 39.55 37.99 3.59
N LEU A 11 39.82 36.82 3.01
CA LEU A 11 40.80 36.68 1.91
C LEU A 11 40.47 35.47 1.04
N ALA A 12 40.23 35.73 -0.23
CA ALA A 12 40.10 34.74 -1.29
C ALA A 12 41.49 34.24 -1.68
N ILE A 13 41.66 32.92 -1.79
CA ILE A 13 42.79 32.33 -2.51
C ILE A 13 42.23 31.32 -3.48
N CYS A 14 42.32 31.63 -4.78
CA CYS A 14 42.12 30.71 -5.89
C CYS A 14 43.17 29.60 -5.84
N ALA A 15 42.72 28.36 -5.74
CA ALA A 15 43.50 27.20 -6.15
C ALA A 15 42.63 26.37 -7.07
N ALA A 16 42.96 26.36 -8.34
CA ALA A 16 42.36 25.47 -9.33
C ALA A 16 42.90 24.06 -9.11
N PRO A 17 42.03 23.03 -9.01
CA PRO A 17 42.48 21.67 -9.18
C PRO A 17 42.37 21.27 -10.65
N LEU A 18 43.44 20.72 -11.14
CA LEU A 18 43.52 19.94 -12.38
C LEU A 18 42.50 18.81 -12.32
N VAL A 19 41.46 18.92 -13.11
CA VAL A 19 40.51 17.82 -13.37
C VAL A 19 41.20 16.89 -14.36
N VAL A 20 41.68 15.78 -13.86
CA VAL A 20 41.97 14.62 -14.69
C VAL A 20 40.61 14.04 -15.10
N ALA A 21 40.21 14.23 -16.34
CA ALA A 21 39.05 13.59 -16.92
C ALA A 21 39.32 12.11 -17.07
N CYS A 22 38.89 11.32 -16.09
CA CYS A 22 38.51 9.93 -16.35
C CYS A 22 37.14 10.00 -17.04
N GLY A 23 37.07 9.53 -18.29
CA GLY A 23 35.85 9.46 -19.07
C GLY A 23 34.82 8.58 -18.42
N GLY A 24 33.96 9.21 -17.64
CA GLY A 24 32.66 8.65 -17.28
C GLY A 24 31.74 8.89 -18.47
N GLY A 25 31.37 7.83 -19.18
CA GLY A 25 30.29 7.92 -20.14
C GLY A 25 29.07 8.51 -19.46
N ASN A 26 28.44 9.49 -20.06
CA ASN A 26 27.14 9.96 -19.66
C ASN A 26 26.24 8.74 -19.46
N ALA A 27 25.78 8.53 -18.24
CA ALA A 27 24.62 7.72 -18.03
C ALA A 27 23.51 8.39 -18.85
N GLY A 28 23.22 7.81 -20.01
CA GLY A 28 22.19 8.34 -20.89
C GLY A 28 20.92 8.43 -20.06
N ASN A 29 20.28 9.60 -20.11
CA ASN A 29 18.94 9.79 -19.62
C ASN A 29 18.12 8.54 -20.02
N PRO A 30 17.58 7.72 -19.09
CA PRO A 30 16.66 6.68 -19.46
C PRO A 30 15.46 7.41 -20.07
N GLY A 31 15.40 7.44 -21.38
CA GLY A 31 14.25 7.98 -22.09
C GLY A 31 12.98 7.31 -21.59
N PRO A 32 11.81 7.83 -21.94
CA PRO A 32 10.54 7.27 -21.51
C PRO A 32 10.61 5.75 -21.71
N ILE A 33 10.18 4.99 -20.69
CA ILE A 33 10.20 3.52 -20.74
C ILE A 33 9.45 3.09 -22.00
N ASN A 34 10.20 2.86 -23.03
CA ASN A 34 9.67 2.49 -24.33
C ASN A 34 9.94 0.99 -24.49
N SER A 35 8.89 0.23 -24.66
CA SER A 35 8.95 -1.21 -24.90
C SER A 35 9.87 -1.62 -26.06
N THR A 36 10.25 -0.69 -26.93
CA THR A 36 11.17 -0.93 -28.04
C THR A 36 12.65 -0.83 -27.66
N GLN A 37 12.99 -0.37 -26.45
CA GLN A 37 14.38 -0.30 -25.99
C GLN A 37 14.86 -1.54 -25.23
N CYS A 38 13.96 -2.45 -24.92
CA CYS A 38 14.29 -3.75 -24.35
C CYS A 38 14.65 -4.73 -25.45
N SER A 39 15.92 -4.82 -25.84
CA SER A 39 16.42 -5.82 -26.79
C SER A 39 17.30 -6.83 -26.08
N GLY A 40 16.71 -7.92 -25.62
CA GLY A 40 17.42 -9.04 -24.97
C GLY A 40 16.46 -10.11 -24.45
N ALA A 41 16.97 -11.33 -24.28
CA ALA A 41 16.20 -12.48 -23.81
C ALA A 41 15.55 -12.29 -22.43
N SER A 42 15.92 -11.23 -21.70
CA SER A 42 15.39 -10.87 -20.37
C SER A 42 14.14 -10.00 -20.39
N CYS A 43 13.70 -9.51 -21.57
CA CYS A 43 12.57 -8.60 -21.70
C CYS A 43 11.26 -9.31 -22.06
N GLY A 44 11.19 -10.60 -21.94
CA GLY A 44 10.00 -11.39 -22.25
C GLY A 44 9.01 -11.39 -21.08
N VAL A 45 7.88 -10.71 -21.25
CA VAL A 45 6.70 -10.97 -20.42
C VAL A 45 6.22 -12.38 -20.74
N GLN A 46 6.45 -13.34 -19.86
CA GLN A 46 5.75 -14.60 -19.95
C GLN A 46 4.31 -14.39 -19.51
N GLY A 47 3.44 -14.15 -20.48
CA GLY A 47 2.00 -14.26 -20.28
C GLY A 47 1.61 -15.68 -19.88
N PRO A 48 0.42 -15.90 -19.28
CA PRO A 48 -0.07 -17.24 -19.01
C PRO A 48 -0.14 -18.04 -20.32
N PRO A 49 0.16 -19.36 -20.30
CA PRO A 49 0.13 -20.18 -21.47
C PRO A 49 -1.29 -20.18 -22.05
N THR A 50 -1.45 -19.57 -23.20
CA THR A 50 -2.69 -19.69 -23.98
C THR A 50 -2.71 -21.09 -24.59
N SER A 51 -3.56 -21.95 -24.05
CA SER A 51 -3.92 -23.22 -24.70
C SER A 51 -4.74 -22.91 -25.97
N GLY A 52 -4.06 -22.97 -27.13
CA GLY A 52 -4.73 -22.79 -28.41
C GLY A 52 -3.73 -22.82 -29.56
N ALA A 53 -3.61 -23.96 -30.23
CA ALA A 53 -2.78 -24.16 -31.40
C ALA A 53 -3.24 -23.28 -32.56
N GLY A 54 -2.31 -22.51 -33.13
CA GLY A 54 -2.45 -21.80 -34.38
C GLY A 54 -1.08 -21.42 -34.93
N SER A 55 -0.55 -22.25 -35.84
CA SER A 55 0.68 -21.99 -36.58
C SER A 55 0.55 -20.77 -37.45
N GLY A 56 1.37 -19.76 -37.19
CA GLY A 56 1.52 -18.59 -38.08
C GLY A 56 2.82 -17.85 -37.75
N SER A 57 3.83 -18.12 -38.56
CA SER A 57 5.13 -17.45 -38.52
C SER A 57 4.98 -15.95 -38.82
N SER A 58 5.34 -15.11 -37.86
CA SER A 58 5.89 -13.79 -38.13
C SER A 58 6.73 -13.30 -36.96
N SER A 59 8.02 -13.15 -37.21
CA SER A 59 9.01 -12.61 -36.31
C SER A 59 8.77 -11.13 -36.03
N GLY A 60 8.17 -10.85 -34.88
CA GLY A 60 8.10 -9.54 -34.27
C GLY A 60 7.75 -9.78 -32.83
N THR A 61 8.71 -9.70 -31.93
CA THR A 61 8.48 -9.73 -30.48
C THR A 61 7.64 -8.50 -30.14
N THR A 62 6.34 -8.68 -30.15
CA THR A 62 5.41 -7.71 -29.57
C THR A 62 5.69 -7.65 -28.08
N ALA A 63 6.13 -6.52 -27.57
CA ALA A 63 6.18 -6.29 -26.13
C ALA A 63 4.82 -6.69 -25.54
N GLY A 64 4.83 -7.55 -24.52
CA GLY A 64 3.59 -8.01 -23.90
C GLY A 64 2.75 -6.83 -23.43
N ALA A 65 1.43 -6.94 -23.60
CA ALA A 65 0.51 -5.90 -23.16
C ALA A 65 0.69 -5.66 -21.65
N LEU A 66 0.74 -4.41 -21.23
CA LEU A 66 0.90 -4.02 -19.81
C LEU A 66 -0.35 -4.27 -19.01
N CYS A 67 -1.51 -4.30 -19.64
CA CYS A 67 -2.79 -4.54 -19.00
C CYS A 67 -3.74 -5.33 -19.90
N PRO A 68 -4.87 -5.83 -19.35
CA PRO A 68 -5.88 -6.55 -20.13
C PRO A 68 -6.42 -5.70 -21.29
N ALA A 69 -6.97 -6.35 -22.30
CA ALA A 69 -7.74 -5.66 -23.34
C ALA A 69 -8.92 -4.92 -22.68
N THR A 70 -9.33 -3.79 -23.26
CA THR A 70 -10.42 -2.95 -22.73
C THR A 70 -11.68 -3.76 -22.45
N GLY A 71 -12.07 -4.68 -23.33
CA GLY A 71 -13.23 -5.55 -23.15
C GLY A 71 -13.08 -6.63 -22.06
N ASP A 72 -11.86 -6.87 -21.57
CA ASP A 72 -11.59 -7.81 -20.47
C ASP A 72 -11.51 -7.10 -19.13
N ILE A 73 -11.18 -5.81 -19.12
CA ILE A 73 -11.20 -5.00 -17.89
C ILE A 73 -12.61 -5.01 -17.26
N VAL A 74 -13.64 -4.79 -18.08
CA VAL A 74 -15.04 -4.76 -17.59
C VAL A 74 -15.52 -6.07 -16.97
N LYS A 75 -14.93 -7.19 -17.36
CA LYS A 75 -15.27 -8.52 -16.84
C LYS A 75 -14.67 -8.80 -15.46
N SER A 76 -13.70 -7.98 -15.03
CA SER A 76 -12.99 -8.21 -13.80
C SER A 76 -13.58 -7.38 -12.67
N THR A 77 -13.78 -8.02 -11.53
CA THR A 77 -14.02 -7.35 -10.25
C THR A 77 -12.78 -7.54 -9.40
N TYR A 78 -12.18 -6.44 -8.96
CA TYR A 78 -10.97 -6.46 -8.16
C TYR A 78 -11.36 -6.41 -6.69
N LEU A 79 -11.11 -7.51 -5.98
CA LEU A 79 -11.30 -7.60 -4.54
C LEU A 79 -9.97 -7.36 -3.84
N GLY A 80 -9.94 -6.44 -2.89
CA GLY A 80 -8.68 -6.05 -2.26
C GLY A 80 -8.83 -5.25 -1.00
N GLY A 81 -7.74 -4.59 -0.61
CA GLY A 81 -7.65 -3.80 0.61
C GLY A 81 -7.05 -2.42 0.36
N ALA A 82 -7.38 -1.51 1.26
CA ALA A 82 -6.86 -0.15 1.27
C ALA A 82 -6.11 0.18 2.56
N GLY A 83 -5.17 1.11 2.47
CA GLY A 83 -4.36 1.57 3.61
C GLY A 83 -5.15 2.19 4.75
N SER A 84 -6.41 2.54 4.50
CA SER A 84 -7.39 2.95 5.52
C SER A 84 -7.91 1.79 6.38
N GLY A 85 -7.58 0.54 6.08
CA GLY A 85 -8.15 -0.64 6.74
C GLY A 85 -9.50 -1.07 6.18
N GLU A 86 -9.73 -0.86 4.91
CA GLU A 86 -10.98 -1.19 4.22
C GLU A 86 -10.81 -2.38 3.30
N VAL A 87 -11.80 -3.28 3.26
CA VAL A 87 -11.93 -4.29 2.22
C VAL A 87 -12.85 -3.76 1.15
N VAL A 88 -12.39 -3.79 -0.10
CA VAL A 88 -13.04 -3.10 -1.21
C VAL A 88 -13.20 -4.01 -2.40
N SER A 89 -14.37 -3.94 -3.03
CA SER A 89 -14.67 -4.53 -4.33
C SER A 89 -14.80 -3.40 -5.36
N LEU A 90 -13.99 -3.45 -6.41
CA LEU A 90 -13.95 -2.46 -7.47
C LEU A 90 -14.17 -3.13 -8.83
N ASN A 91 -15.09 -2.59 -9.61
CA ASN A 91 -15.25 -2.92 -11.03
C ASN A 91 -15.11 -1.63 -11.85
N ILE A 92 -14.40 -1.73 -12.97
CA ILE A 92 -14.24 -0.63 -13.93
C ILE A 92 -14.81 -1.10 -15.29
N ASP A 93 -15.80 -0.40 -15.78
CA ASP A 93 -16.25 -0.56 -17.16
C ASP A 93 -15.47 0.40 -18.06
N ALA A 94 -14.42 -0.13 -18.68
CA ALA A 94 -13.56 0.65 -19.56
C ALA A 94 -14.19 0.95 -20.93
N GLN A 95 -15.38 0.42 -21.23
CA GLN A 95 -16.15 0.74 -22.45
C GLN A 95 -17.17 1.84 -22.18
N ALA A 96 -17.93 1.70 -21.08
CA ALA A 96 -18.89 2.71 -20.65
C ALA A 96 -18.21 3.89 -19.90
N MET A 97 -16.94 3.77 -19.57
CA MET A 97 -16.16 4.74 -18.77
C MET A 97 -16.83 5.04 -17.45
N THR A 98 -17.19 3.98 -16.72
CA THR A 98 -17.80 4.06 -15.38
C THR A 98 -17.10 3.12 -14.42
N TYR A 99 -17.32 3.33 -13.12
CA TYR A 99 -16.90 2.40 -12.10
C TYR A 99 -18.01 2.13 -11.09
N THR A 100 -17.91 0.96 -10.46
CA THR A 100 -18.66 0.61 -9.26
C THR A 100 -17.68 0.22 -8.19
N LEU A 101 -17.78 0.86 -7.02
CA LEU A 101 -16.93 0.59 -5.87
C LEU A 101 -17.82 0.32 -4.66
N LYS A 102 -17.53 -0.77 -3.95
CA LYS A 102 -18.24 -1.15 -2.72
C LYS A 102 -17.23 -1.34 -1.59
N TRP A 103 -17.45 -0.65 -0.50
CA TRP A 103 -16.73 -0.90 0.76
C TRP A 103 -17.42 -2.08 1.46
N LEU A 104 -16.74 -3.22 1.48
CA LEU A 104 -17.27 -4.42 2.14
C LEU A 104 -17.07 -4.32 3.65
N GLU A 105 -15.87 -3.86 4.06
CA GLU A 105 -15.50 -3.53 5.43
C GLU A 105 -14.88 -2.14 5.45
N SER A 106 -15.14 -1.37 6.50
CA SER A 106 -14.59 -0.03 6.63
C SER A 106 -14.60 0.46 8.07
N PRO A 107 -13.49 1.02 8.58
CA PRO A 107 -13.45 1.76 9.82
C PRO A 107 -13.79 3.25 9.63
N ILE A 108 -13.93 3.71 8.38
CA ILE A 108 -14.14 5.12 8.06
C ILE A 108 -15.59 5.50 8.36
N PRO A 109 -15.84 6.57 9.14
CA PRO A 109 -17.20 7.04 9.41
C PRO A 109 -17.98 7.37 8.14
N LEU A 110 -19.27 7.05 8.16
CA LEU A 110 -20.18 7.38 7.06
C LEU A 110 -20.43 8.90 6.98
N HIS A 111 -20.48 9.55 8.14
CA HIS A 111 -20.70 10.98 8.25
C HIS A 111 -19.59 11.66 9.04
N THR A 112 -19.12 12.78 8.56
CA THR A 112 -18.15 13.63 9.29
C THR A 112 -18.75 14.07 10.63
N GLY A 113 -17.93 14.05 11.67
CA GLY A 113 -18.35 14.42 13.04
C GLY A 113 -18.93 13.25 13.86
N THR A 114 -19.10 12.08 13.26
CA THR A 114 -19.58 10.88 13.98
C THR A 114 -18.58 9.75 13.90
N VAL A 115 -18.69 8.78 14.80
CA VAL A 115 -17.84 7.56 14.76
C VAL A 115 -18.56 6.42 14.05
N THR A 116 -19.88 6.34 14.26
CA THR A 116 -20.74 5.29 13.70
C THR A 116 -21.99 5.91 13.08
N PRO A 117 -22.58 5.28 12.03
CA PRO A 117 -22.08 4.10 11.35
C PRO A 117 -20.86 4.38 10.48
N SER A 118 -20.12 3.34 10.10
CA SER A 118 -19.07 3.43 9.10
C SER A 118 -19.64 3.33 7.69
N ARG A 119 -18.81 3.60 6.67
CA ARG A 119 -19.21 3.42 5.26
C ARG A 119 -19.16 1.96 4.77
N ALA A 120 -18.99 0.99 5.68
CA ALA A 120 -19.13 -0.42 5.35
C ALA A 120 -20.51 -0.72 4.73
N GLY A 121 -20.56 -1.51 3.67
CA GLY A 121 -21.79 -1.80 2.93
C GLY A 121 -22.23 -0.75 1.90
N VAL A 122 -21.62 0.44 1.90
CA VAL A 122 -21.90 1.47 0.90
C VAL A 122 -21.35 1.04 -0.45
N GLN A 123 -22.17 1.20 -1.49
CA GLN A 123 -21.78 1.04 -2.88
C GLN A 123 -22.02 2.35 -3.62
N ILE A 124 -21.01 2.81 -4.35
CA ILE A 124 -21.10 3.99 -5.21
C ILE A 124 -20.87 3.63 -6.66
N THR A 125 -21.41 4.44 -7.54
CA THR A 125 -21.10 4.47 -8.97
C THR A 125 -20.69 5.85 -9.39
N GLY A 126 -19.77 5.92 -10.35
CA GLY A 126 -19.30 7.18 -10.91
C GLY A 126 -18.68 6.99 -12.27
N ALA A 127 -18.30 8.08 -12.91
CA ALA A 127 -17.57 8.02 -14.17
C ALA A 127 -16.07 7.85 -13.93
N VAL A 128 -15.38 7.29 -14.92
CA VAL A 128 -13.91 7.31 -14.98
C VAL A 128 -13.43 8.12 -16.17
N ALA A 129 -12.21 8.61 -16.10
CA ALA A 129 -11.52 9.25 -17.21
C ALA A 129 -10.10 8.70 -17.33
N HIS A 130 -9.56 8.65 -18.52
CA HIS A 130 -8.12 8.42 -18.66
C HIS A 130 -7.34 9.67 -18.24
N PRO A 131 -6.14 9.51 -17.64
CA PRO A 131 -5.24 10.64 -17.43
C PRO A 131 -4.97 11.39 -18.74
N PRO A 132 -4.69 12.68 -18.70
CA PRO A 132 -4.29 13.44 -19.88
C PRO A 132 -3.10 12.82 -20.60
N THR A 133 -3.02 13.00 -21.91
CA THR A 133 -1.86 12.57 -22.70
C THR A 133 -0.59 13.20 -22.13
N GLY A 134 0.41 12.39 -21.86
CA GLY A 134 1.67 12.81 -21.25
C GLY A 134 1.68 12.79 -19.71
N ALA A 135 0.55 12.51 -19.05
CA ALA A 135 0.52 12.34 -17.58
C ALA A 135 1.20 11.04 -17.11
N LEU A 136 1.32 10.06 -18.00
CA LEU A 136 2.07 8.82 -17.77
C LEU A 136 3.02 8.58 -18.96
N PRO A 137 4.11 7.85 -18.77
CA PRO A 137 5.17 7.68 -19.77
C PRO A 137 4.72 7.13 -21.11
N THR A 138 3.72 6.25 -21.14
CA THR A 138 3.29 5.60 -22.39
C THR A 138 1.77 5.68 -22.59
N ALA A 139 1.34 5.63 -23.84
CA ALA A 139 -0.08 5.57 -24.21
C ALA A 139 -0.76 4.30 -23.63
N GLU A 140 -0.03 3.20 -23.51
CA GLU A 140 -0.55 1.96 -22.92
C GLU A 140 -0.80 2.12 -21.41
N GLN A 141 0.10 2.79 -20.69
CA GLN A 141 -0.12 3.11 -19.28
C GLN A 141 -1.33 4.04 -19.09
N ILE A 142 -1.48 5.04 -19.97
CA ILE A 142 -2.66 5.92 -19.96
C ILE A 142 -3.94 5.12 -20.19
N ARG A 143 -3.93 4.19 -21.15
CA ARG A 143 -5.07 3.30 -21.43
C ARG A 143 -5.44 2.42 -20.23
N CYS A 144 -4.45 2.04 -19.42
CA CYS A 144 -4.62 1.19 -18.25
C CYS A 144 -4.92 1.97 -16.97
N ALA A 145 -4.88 3.30 -17.00
CA ALA A 145 -5.12 4.17 -15.87
C ALA A 145 -6.49 4.83 -15.94
N PHE A 146 -7.20 4.84 -14.81
CA PHE A 146 -8.55 5.35 -14.68
C PHE A 146 -8.65 6.29 -13.49
N ILE A 147 -8.86 7.58 -13.75
CA ILE A 147 -9.19 8.58 -12.74
C ILE A 147 -10.65 8.35 -12.34
N LEU A 148 -10.90 8.10 -11.07
CA LEU A 148 -12.25 7.95 -10.52
C LEU A 148 -12.81 9.35 -10.22
N THR A 149 -13.82 9.78 -10.97
CA THR A 149 -14.52 11.03 -10.66
C THR A 149 -15.45 10.84 -9.46
N PRO A 150 -16.02 11.90 -8.87
CA PRO A 150 -16.95 11.75 -7.77
C PRO A 150 -18.07 10.77 -8.09
N GLY A 151 -18.25 9.82 -7.20
CA GLY A 151 -19.32 8.83 -7.25
C GLY A 151 -20.32 9.01 -6.12
N SER A 152 -21.50 8.43 -6.29
CA SER A 152 -22.56 8.47 -5.28
C SER A 152 -23.32 7.15 -5.22
N GLY A 153 -23.96 6.94 -4.08
CA GLY A 153 -24.81 5.78 -3.82
C GLY A 153 -25.59 5.96 -2.53
N THR A 154 -26.34 4.94 -2.16
CA THR A 154 -27.15 4.96 -0.94
C THR A 154 -26.52 4.06 0.11
N ALA A 155 -26.35 4.56 1.31
CA ALA A 155 -25.91 3.77 2.45
C ALA A 155 -27.09 2.89 2.94
N SER A 156 -26.86 1.57 2.98
CA SER A 156 -27.91 0.63 3.40
C SER A 156 -28.23 0.71 4.89
N VAL A 157 -27.31 1.24 5.69
CA VAL A 157 -27.42 1.27 7.16
C VAL A 157 -28.40 2.34 7.65
N ASP A 158 -28.54 3.46 6.95
CA ASP A 158 -29.41 4.58 7.37
C ASP A 158 -30.23 5.18 6.21
N GLY A 159 -30.06 4.67 4.98
CA GLY A 159 -30.74 5.16 3.79
C GLY A 159 -30.24 6.51 3.27
N SER A 160 -29.18 7.07 3.85
CA SER A 160 -28.60 8.35 3.42
C SER A 160 -27.91 8.22 2.06
N THR A 161 -27.80 9.34 1.35
CA THR A 161 -26.97 9.42 0.15
C THR A 161 -25.53 9.64 0.56
N TYR A 162 -24.65 8.73 0.13
CA TYR A 162 -23.22 8.89 0.27
C TYR A 162 -22.61 9.40 -1.05
N SER A 163 -21.73 10.38 -0.97
CA SER A 163 -21.04 10.94 -2.12
C SER A 163 -19.59 11.25 -1.81
N THR A 164 -18.69 10.92 -2.74
CA THR A 164 -17.26 11.24 -2.62
C THR A 164 -16.93 12.65 -3.12
N ALA A 165 -17.91 13.46 -3.54
CA ALA A 165 -17.69 14.80 -4.06
C ALA A 165 -17.05 15.75 -3.04
N ALA A 166 -17.38 15.61 -1.75
CA ALA A 166 -16.83 16.46 -0.69
C ALA A 166 -15.34 16.18 -0.40
N SER A 167 -14.85 14.97 -0.71
CA SER A 167 -13.47 14.60 -0.51
C SER A 167 -12.65 14.57 -1.82
N PHE A 168 -13.27 14.94 -2.94
CA PHE A 168 -12.60 14.90 -4.24
C PHE A 168 -11.68 16.11 -4.43
N ASN A 169 -10.39 15.83 -4.66
CA ASN A 169 -9.41 16.83 -5.03
C ASN A 169 -9.02 16.66 -6.50
N GLN A 170 -9.37 17.63 -7.34
CA GLN A 170 -9.06 17.58 -8.77
C GLN A 170 -7.55 17.62 -9.08
N ALA A 171 -6.75 18.20 -8.17
CA ALA A 171 -5.28 18.25 -8.32
C ALA A 171 -4.61 16.91 -7.96
N ASN A 172 -5.30 16.09 -7.15
CA ASN A 172 -4.81 14.77 -6.72
C ASN A 172 -5.96 13.76 -6.67
N PRO A 173 -6.58 13.44 -7.84
CA PRO A 173 -7.76 12.61 -7.89
C PRO A 173 -7.41 11.14 -7.61
N PRO A 174 -8.36 10.34 -7.07
CA PRO A 174 -8.19 8.90 -7.00
C PRO A 174 -7.97 8.32 -8.39
N MET A 175 -6.92 7.54 -8.57
CA MET A 175 -6.59 6.90 -9.86
C MET A 175 -6.25 5.42 -9.63
N ILE A 176 -6.82 4.57 -10.44
CA ILE A 176 -6.54 3.13 -10.46
C ILE A 176 -5.76 2.79 -11.74
N LEU A 177 -4.71 2.02 -11.56
CA LEU A 177 -3.96 1.40 -12.64
C LEU A 177 -4.30 -0.09 -12.67
N VAL A 178 -4.74 -0.55 -13.83
CA VAL A 178 -5.13 -1.94 -14.05
C VAL A 178 -3.98 -2.69 -14.71
N GLY A 179 -3.53 -3.76 -14.08
CA GLY A 179 -2.56 -4.70 -14.62
C GLY A 179 -3.20 -6.06 -14.91
N LEU A 180 -2.39 -7.02 -15.36
CA LEU A 180 -2.86 -8.39 -15.59
C LEU A 180 -3.16 -9.08 -14.26
N GLY A 181 -4.44 -9.19 -13.93
CA GLY A 181 -4.92 -9.85 -12.72
C GLY A 181 -4.90 -8.99 -11.45
N VAL A 182 -4.51 -7.74 -11.56
CA VAL A 182 -4.39 -6.84 -10.40
C VAL A 182 -4.84 -5.42 -10.75
N ALA A 183 -5.37 -4.70 -9.78
CA ALA A 183 -5.58 -3.26 -9.84
C ALA A 183 -4.93 -2.61 -8.60
N GLY A 184 -4.22 -1.53 -8.81
CA GLY A 184 -3.56 -0.79 -7.75
C GLY A 184 -3.66 0.71 -7.97
N GLY A 185 -3.42 1.48 -6.93
CA GLY A 185 -3.47 2.96 -6.98
C GLY A 185 -4.22 3.53 -5.80
N GLY A 186 -5.17 4.43 -6.03
CA GLY A 186 -5.93 5.09 -4.99
C GLY A 186 -7.43 4.94 -5.17
N ILE A 187 -8.12 4.56 -4.11
CA ILE A 187 -9.60 4.63 -4.03
C ILE A 187 -10.02 5.93 -3.36
N PRO A 188 -11.27 6.41 -3.59
CA PRO A 188 -11.74 7.67 -2.99
C PRO A 188 -11.51 7.74 -1.48
N GLY A 189 -10.87 8.82 -1.06
CA GLY A 189 -10.59 9.11 0.34
C GLY A 189 -11.83 9.55 1.11
N ALA A 190 -11.60 10.21 2.21
CA ALA A 190 -12.65 10.78 3.07
C ALA A 190 -12.09 11.88 3.95
N THR A 191 -12.97 12.71 4.50
CA THR A 191 -12.63 13.55 5.64
C THR A 191 -12.99 12.81 6.91
N VAL A 192 -12.01 12.55 7.76
CA VAL A 192 -12.18 11.88 9.04
C VAL A 192 -12.15 12.91 10.14
N GLU A 193 -13.26 13.04 10.83
CA GLU A 193 -13.43 13.90 11.99
C GLU A 193 -14.48 13.28 12.90
N PHE A 194 -14.22 13.22 14.17
CA PHE A 194 -15.24 12.83 15.15
C PHE A 194 -14.93 13.41 16.53
N ASP A 195 -15.98 13.66 17.29
CA ASP A 195 -15.85 14.07 18.67
C ASP A 195 -15.32 12.94 19.51
N GLY A 196 -14.36 13.25 20.35
CA GLY A 196 -13.77 12.28 21.25
C GLY A 196 -14.67 12.04 22.47
N LEU A 197 -14.39 10.93 23.14
CA LEU A 197 -15.00 10.61 24.42
C LEU A 197 -14.39 11.50 25.52
N SER A 198 -15.18 12.36 26.13
CA SER A 198 -14.80 13.08 27.35
C SER A 198 -15.30 12.29 28.56
N ILE A 199 -14.39 11.71 29.34
CA ILE A 199 -14.73 11.07 30.60
C ILE A 199 -14.55 12.09 31.76
N PRO A 200 -15.63 12.61 32.36
CA PRO A 200 -15.54 13.71 33.32
C PRO A 200 -14.71 13.40 34.58
N LEU A 201 -14.59 12.12 34.94
CA LEU A 201 -13.98 11.68 36.21
C LEU A 201 -12.48 11.41 36.15
N ALA A 202 -11.88 11.35 35.00
CA ALA A 202 -10.48 10.93 34.86
C ALA A 202 -9.54 12.00 34.27
N GLY A 203 -10.04 13.12 33.82
CA GLY A 203 -9.22 14.16 33.17
C GLY A 203 -8.54 13.69 31.87
N SER A 204 -8.79 12.45 31.47
CA SER A 204 -8.27 11.81 30.30
C SER A 204 -9.43 11.34 29.44
N GLY A 205 -9.77 12.15 28.45
CA GLY A 205 -10.67 11.72 27.39
C GLY A 205 -9.89 11.37 26.13
N ILE A 206 -10.46 10.58 25.24
CA ILE A 206 -10.03 10.61 23.85
C ILE A 206 -10.31 12.03 23.40
N GLY A 207 -9.25 12.75 23.03
CA GLY A 207 -9.42 14.02 22.37
C GLY A 207 -10.25 13.82 21.09
N ALA A 208 -10.96 14.86 20.70
CA ALA A 208 -11.59 14.87 19.39
C ALA A 208 -10.55 14.52 18.32
N VAL A 209 -10.89 13.63 17.39
CA VAL A 209 -10.08 13.41 16.22
C VAL A 209 -10.27 14.62 15.31
N LYS A 210 -9.20 15.40 15.17
CA LYS A 210 -9.23 16.62 14.36
C LYS A 210 -9.51 16.27 12.91
N ASN A 211 -10.22 17.17 12.26
CA ASN A 211 -10.49 17.06 10.83
C ASN A 211 -9.21 16.79 10.05
N ARG A 212 -9.20 15.68 9.36
CA ARG A 212 -8.16 15.35 8.39
C ARG A 212 -8.79 14.86 7.10
N HIS A 213 -8.37 15.52 6.04
CA HIS A 213 -8.79 15.20 4.70
C HIS A 213 -7.77 14.25 4.04
N PHE A 214 -8.29 13.21 3.39
CA PHE A 214 -7.54 12.29 2.56
C PHE A 214 -8.11 12.35 1.15
N ASP A 215 -7.28 12.68 0.16
CA ASP A 215 -7.69 12.70 -1.24
C ASP A 215 -8.04 11.29 -1.74
N PHE A 216 -7.22 10.32 -1.38
CA PHE A 216 -7.44 8.91 -1.66
C PHE A 216 -6.72 8.03 -0.62
N TYR A 217 -7.07 6.75 -0.60
CA TYR A 217 -6.33 5.73 0.16
C TYR A 217 -5.63 4.78 -0.80
N PRO A 218 -4.35 4.43 -0.55
CA PRO A 218 -3.65 3.40 -1.31
C PRO A 218 -4.45 2.10 -1.33
N PHE A 219 -4.62 1.53 -2.52
CA PHE A 219 -5.43 0.34 -2.75
C PHE A 219 -4.66 -0.68 -3.58
N LEU A 220 -4.87 -1.95 -3.26
CA LEU A 220 -4.44 -3.09 -4.05
C LEU A 220 -5.56 -4.13 -4.09
N GLY A 221 -5.90 -4.61 -5.29
CA GLY A 221 -6.96 -5.60 -5.47
C GLY A 221 -6.63 -6.61 -6.56
N PHE A 222 -7.23 -7.79 -6.46
CA PHE A 222 -7.00 -8.93 -7.34
C PHE A 222 -8.25 -9.25 -8.15
N ALA A 223 -8.09 -9.52 -9.44
CA ALA A 223 -9.16 -9.97 -10.31
C ALA A 223 -9.54 -11.45 -10.07
N SER A 224 -8.62 -12.22 -9.51
CA SER A 224 -8.85 -13.62 -9.15
C SER A 224 -8.45 -13.84 -7.69
N THR A 225 -9.38 -14.35 -6.89
CA THR A 225 -9.17 -14.68 -5.48
C THR A 225 -9.66 -16.09 -5.18
N THR A 226 -9.28 -16.62 -4.03
CA THR A 226 -9.77 -17.92 -3.57
C THR A 226 -10.13 -17.87 -2.10
N THR A 227 -11.15 -18.62 -1.72
CA THR A 227 -11.52 -18.92 -0.33
C THR A 227 -11.14 -20.35 0.07
N ASP A 228 -10.29 -21.00 -0.72
CA ASP A 228 -9.69 -22.28 -0.38
C ASP A 228 -8.47 -22.05 0.53
N ILE A 229 -8.67 -22.24 1.83
CA ILE A 229 -7.62 -22.03 2.85
C ILE A 229 -6.41 -22.94 2.64
N SER A 230 -6.58 -24.07 1.94
CA SER A 230 -5.47 -24.98 1.63
C SER A 230 -4.39 -24.37 0.71
N LYS A 231 -4.65 -23.20 0.14
CA LYS A 231 -3.68 -22.44 -0.65
C LYS A 231 -2.76 -21.55 0.20
N LEU A 232 -3.11 -21.33 1.48
CA LEU A 232 -2.32 -20.48 2.38
C LEU A 232 -1.08 -21.14 2.99
N PRO A 233 -1.02 -22.47 3.28
CA PRO A 233 0.09 -23.03 4.04
C PRO A 233 1.48 -22.66 3.50
N GLY A 234 2.37 -22.33 4.44
CA GLY A 234 3.75 -21.95 4.15
C GLY A 234 4.22 -20.77 4.97
N THR A 235 5.47 -20.40 4.76
CA THR A 235 6.08 -19.22 5.39
C THR A 235 6.04 -18.05 4.42
N TYR A 236 5.66 -16.89 4.96
CA TYR A 236 5.53 -15.62 4.22
C TYR A 236 6.30 -14.52 4.93
N ASN A 237 6.95 -13.66 4.17
CA ASN A 237 7.39 -12.35 4.64
C ASN A 237 6.27 -11.36 4.40
N GLY A 238 5.94 -10.57 5.40
CA GLY A 238 4.93 -9.51 5.34
C GLY A 238 5.55 -8.14 5.60
N LEU A 239 5.08 -7.15 4.88
CA LEU A 239 5.28 -5.75 5.22
C LEU A 239 3.93 -5.15 5.57
N LEU A 240 3.85 -4.58 6.77
CA LEU A 240 2.64 -4.06 7.38
C LEU A 240 2.76 -2.55 7.55
N TYR A 241 1.66 -1.85 7.28
CA TYR A 241 1.51 -0.43 7.54
C TYR A 241 0.16 -0.15 8.17
N HIS A 242 0.17 0.41 9.37
CA HIS A 242 -1.03 0.75 10.13
C HIS A 242 -1.01 2.21 10.58
N LEU A 243 -2.19 2.74 10.81
CA LEU A 243 -2.42 4.07 11.37
C LEU A 243 -3.50 4.02 12.46
N VAL A 244 -3.46 5.01 13.36
CA VAL A 244 -4.43 5.16 14.47
C VAL A 244 -4.97 6.58 14.45
N PRO A 245 -6.21 6.79 13.97
CA PRO A 245 -6.83 8.12 13.94
C PRO A 245 -6.92 8.80 15.31
N SER A 246 -7.37 8.10 16.34
CA SER A 246 -7.45 8.64 17.72
C SER A 246 -6.08 8.98 18.31
N GLY A 247 -5.02 8.41 17.81
CA GLY A 247 -3.63 8.73 18.14
C GLY A 247 -3.05 9.87 17.29
N ASN A 248 -3.89 10.79 16.82
CA ASN A 248 -3.50 11.87 15.91
C ASN A 248 -2.85 11.32 14.63
N TYR A 249 -3.44 10.26 14.07
CA TYR A 249 -2.96 9.59 12.86
C TYR A 249 -1.52 9.06 12.96
N GLN A 250 -1.15 8.65 14.17
CA GLN A 250 0.12 7.94 14.38
C GLN A 250 0.21 6.75 13.43
N THR A 251 1.35 6.58 12.79
CA THR A 251 1.61 5.52 11.83
C THR A 251 2.75 4.63 12.25
N ILE A 252 2.71 3.39 11.82
CA ILE A 252 3.79 2.43 12.02
C ILE A 252 3.86 1.49 10.82
N ALA A 253 5.08 1.18 10.37
CA ALA A 253 5.32 0.03 9.51
C ALA A 253 6.22 -0.96 10.24
N THR A 254 6.02 -2.22 9.94
CA THR A 254 6.87 -3.31 10.44
C THR A 254 6.96 -4.42 9.40
N ASN A 255 7.94 -5.28 9.57
CA ASN A 255 8.04 -6.53 8.84
C ASN A 255 7.76 -7.70 9.79
N ALA A 256 7.15 -8.74 9.25
CA ALA A 256 6.95 -10.00 9.94
C ALA A 256 7.24 -11.16 8.98
N SER A 257 7.71 -12.27 9.53
CA SER A 257 7.74 -13.54 8.82
C SER A 257 6.82 -14.49 9.58
N GLU A 258 5.76 -14.95 8.91
CA GLU A 258 4.72 -15.78 9.53
C GLU A 258 4.59 -17.11 8.81
N THR A 259 4.42 -18.19 9.57
CA THR A 259 4.17 -19.52 9.03
C THR A 259 2.74 -19.93 9.33
N PHE A 260 2.02 -20.33 8.28
CA PHE A 260 0.65 -20.82 8.36
C PHE A 260 0.60 -22.33 8.15
N ASP A 261 -0.21 -23.02 8.95
CA ASP A 261 -0.49 -24.45 8.80
C ASP A 261 -1.59 -24.73 7.77
N ALA A 262 -1.94 -26.01 7.58
CA ALA A 262 -2.95 -26.46 6.61
C ALA A 262 -4.37 -25.95 6.95
N SER A 263 -4.62 -25.52 8.16
CA SER A 263 -5.90 -24.95 8.61
C SER A 263 -5.90 -23.41 8.55
N GLY A 264 -4.77 -22.82 8.12
CA GLY A 264 -4.61 -21.36 8.07
C GLY A 264 -4.27 -20.72 9.40
N ASN A 265 -3.93 -21.50 10.44
CA ASN A 265 -3.48 -20.93 11.70
C ASN A 265 -2.02 -20.50 11.57
N CYS A 266 -1.69 -19.34 12.12
CA CYS A 266 -0.30 -18.95 12.29
C CYS A 266 0.34 -19.79 13.40
N THR A 267 1.42 -20.48 13.07
CA THR A 267 2.15 -21.37 13.97
C THR A 267 3.43 -20.76 14.51
N SER A 268 3.99 -19.81 13.78
CA SER A 268 5.18 -19.05 14.20
C SER A 268 5.23 -17.70 13.51
N SER A 269 5.87 -16.74 14.17
CA SER A 269 6.17 -15.43 13.60
C SER A 269 7.53 -14.95 14.08
N SER A 270 8.19 -14.16 13.25
CA SER A 270 9.42 -13.47 13.60
C SER A 270 9.45 -12.10 12.95
N THR A 271 10.22 -11.19 13.53
CA THR A 271 10.62 -9.94 12.89
C THR A 271 12.12 -10.00 12.58
N VAL A 272 12.55 -9.34 11.53
CA VAL A 272 13.95 -9.20 11.16
C VAL A 272 14.39 -7.78 11.48
N PRO A 273 15.19 -7.57 12.52
CA PRO A 273 15.75 -6.25 12.81
C PRO A 273 16.79 -5.84 11.77
N ALA A 274 17.16 -4.58 11.77
CA ALA A 274 18.15 -3.99 10.87
C ALA A 274 19.46 -4.75 10.79
N GLY A 275 19.88 -5.40 11.87
CA GLY A 275 21.06 -6.24 11.90
C GLY A 275 20.92 -7.60 11.20
N GLY A 276 19.76 -7.94 10.64
CA GLY A 276 19.56 -9.13 9.82
C GLY A 276 19.29 -10.43 10.58
N SER A 277 19.26 -10.42 11.92
CA SER A 277 18.98 -11.62 12.73
C SER A 277 17.51 -11.68 13.13
N ALA A 278 16.79 -12.70 12.69
CA ALA A 278 15.39 -12.89 13.06
C ALA A 278 15.22 -13.15 14.57
N SER A 279 14.24 -12.52 15.18
CA SER A 279 13.80 -12.78 16.55
C SER A 279 12.36 -13.27 16.55
N SER A 280 12.05 -14.32 17.31
CA SER A 280 10.69 -14.82 17.43
C SER A 280 9.85 -13.88 18.30
N THR A 281 8.67 -13.51 17.81
CA THR A 281 7.78 -12.55 18.49
C THR A 281 6.39 -13.10 18.79
N GLY A 282 6.11 -14.34 18.44
CA GLY A 282 4.74 -14.85 18.44
C GLY A 282 3.92 -14.31 17.24
N CYS A 283 2.88 -14.99 16.87
CA CYS A 283 2.08 -14.66 15.70
C CYS A 283 1.34 -13.32 15.85
N LEU A 284 1.38 -12.48 14.82
CA LEU A 284 0.59 -11.25 14.77
C LEU A 284 -0.91 -11.56 14.67
N THR A 285 -1.25 -12.68 14.02
CA THR A 285 -2.61 -13.17 13.80
C THR A 285 -2.89 -14.43 14.61
N THR A 286 -2.62 -14.42 15.94
CA THR A 286 -2.78 -15.62 16.76
C THR A 286 -4.22 -15.97 17.08
N GLY A 287 -4.52 -17.25 17.00
CA GLY A 287 -5.48 -17.98 17.83
C GLY A 287 -6.88 -18.22 17.26
N THR A 288 -7.35 -17.55 16.23
CA THR A 288 -8.58 -17.95 15.51
C THR A 288 -8.29 -18.24 14.07
N ALA A 289 -8.78 -19.40 13.63
CA ALA A 289 -8.71 -19.78 12.21
C ALA A 289 -9.38 -18.71 11.35
N TRP A 290 -8.84 -18.50 10.16
CA TRP A 290 -9.47 -17.71 9.13
C TRP A 290 -10.76 -18.39 8.67
N THR A 291 -11.87 -17.66 8.66
CA THR A 291 -13.18 -18.14 8.23
C THR A 291 -13.55 -17.50 6.91
N ALA A 292 -13.77 -18.32 5.88
CA ALA A 292 -14.21 -17.83 4.59
C ALA A 292 -15.60 -17.19 4.69
N ASN A 293 -15.76 -16.02 4.08
CA ASN A 293 -17.06 -15.36 3.97
C ASN A 293 -17.63 -15.44 2.55
N THR A 294 -18.88 -15.05 2.40
CA THR A 294 -19.61 -15.10 1.11
C THR A 294 -19.16 -14.05 0.11
N SER A 295 -18.39 -13.06 0.55
CA SER A 295 -17.88 -11.98 -0.31
C SER A 295 -16.52 -12.29 -0.94
N GLY A 296 -15.97 -13.50 -0.69
CA GLY A 296 -14.76 -13.98 -1.37
C GLY A 296 -13.45 -13.69 -0.66
N TYR A 297 -13.48 -13.35 0.63
CA TYR A 297 -12.30 -13.18 1.49
C TYR A 297 -12.48 -13.95 2.80
N PHE A 298 -11.50 -13.88 3.68
CA PHE A 298 -11.55 -14.52 4.99
C PHE A 298 -11.65 -13.48 6.10
N ASP A 299 -12.35 -13.84 7.16
CA ASP A 299 -12.48 -13.05 8.38
C ASP A 299 -11.73 -13.69 9.55
N SER A 300 -11.20 -12.86 10.44
CA SER A 300 -10.67 -13.25 11.74
C SER A 300 -11.01 -12.20 12.78
N GLN A 301 -11.42 -12.63 13.96
CA GLN A 301 -11.64 -11.77 15.12
C GLN A 301 -10.32 -11.35 15.79
N GLN A 302 -9.20 -11.88 15.33
CA GLN A 302 -7.87 -11.54 15.84
C GLN A 302 -7.10 -10.73 14.81
N ALA A 303 -7.15 -9.43 14.98
CA ALA A 303 -6.44 -8.49 14.14
C ALA A 303 -4.97 -8.33 14.59
N PRO A 304 -4.00 -8.32 13.68
CA PRO A 304 -2.62 -8.00 14.02
C PRO A 304 -2.55 -6.60 14.61
N GLN A 305 -1.91 -6.47 15.76
CA GLN A 305 -1.73 -5.19 16.43
C GLN A 305 -0.23 -4.91 16.54
N ILE A 306 0.22 -3.83 15.93
CA ILE A 306 1.63 -3.44 15.91
C ILE A 306 1.89 -2.15 16.69
N LEU A 307 0.90 -1.27 16.83
CA LEU A 307 1.04 -0.11 17.69
C LEU A 307 0.86 -0.53 19.16
N PRO A 308 1.81 -0.21 20.05
CA PRO A 308 1.68 -0.48 21.45
C PRO A 308 0.39 0.12 22.02
N GLN A 309 -0.29 -0.64 22.86
CA GLN A 309 -1.58 -0.22 23.42
C GLN A 309 -1.50 1.10 24.22
N PHE A 310 -0.38 1.36 24.90
CA PHE A 310 -0.13 2.61 25.62
C PHE A 310 0.08 3.82 24.70
N SER A 311 0.33 3.61 23.41
CA SER A 311 0.39 4.70 22.41
C SER A 311 -1.00 5.16 21.99
N LYS A 312 -2.05 4.41 22.33
CA LYS A 312 -3.44 4.76 22.06
C LYS A 312 -3.97 5.61 23.21
N PRO A 313 -4.67 6.72 22.93
CA PRO A 313 -5.07 7.68 23.98
C PRO A 313 -6.05 7.11 24.99
N ILE A 314 -6.87 6.15 24.61
CA ILE A 314 -7.71 5.38 25.55
C ILE A 314 -7.83 3.96 25.07
N VAL A 315 -7.63 3.08 26.02
CA VAL A 315 -7.91 1.67 25.86
C VAL A 315 -9.17 1.40 26.66
N GLY A 316 -10.20 0.99 25.96
CA GLY A 316 -11.38 0.45 26.62
C GLY A 316 -11.00 -0.76 27.45
N PRO A 317 -11.70 -1.02 28.57
CA PRO A 317 -11.32 -2.02 29.56
C PRO A 317 -11.31 -3.47 29.04
N SER A 318 -11.69 -3.75 27.82
CA SER A 318 -11.94 -5.12 27.34
C SER A 318 -11.15 -5.58 26.12
N GLY A 319 -10.04 -4.93 25.77
CA GLY A 319 -9.14 -5.47 24.73
C GLY A 319 -9.57 -5.19 23.28
N LYS A 320 -8.95 -5.93 22.36
CA LYS A 320 -9.09 -5.76 20.91
C LYS A 320 -10.53 -5.87 20.44
N SER A 321 -10.94 -4.94 19.58
CA SER A 321 -12.23 -4.96 18.89
C SER A 321 -12.06 -4.88 17.37
N GLY A 322 -10.84 -4.57 16.88
CA GLY A 322 -10.51 -4.61 15.47
C GLY A 322 -10.57 -6.04 14.92
N THR A 323 -10.92 -6.16 13.65
CA THR A 323 -10.97 -7.40 12.91
C THR A 323 -9.88 -7.45 11.85
N ALA A 324 -9.52 -8.65 11.43
CA ALA A 324 -8.66 -8.85 10.28
C ALA A 324 -9.44 -9.52 9.15
N HIS A 325 -9.14 -9.13 7.93
CA HIS A 325 -9.69 -9.70 6.72
C HIS A 325 -8.53 -10.08 5.81
N MET A 326 -8.61 -11.23 5.16
CA MET A 326 -7.55 -11.68 4.26
C MET A 326 -8.11 -11.98 2.89
N VAL A 327 -7.62 -11.28 1.89
CA VAL A 327 -7.87 -11.58 0.48
C VAL A 327 -6.72 -12.44 -0.02
N LEU A 328 -7.01 -13.66 -0.45
CA LEU A 328 -6.02 -14.54 -1.10
C LEU A 328 -6.05 -14.32 -2.61
N GLY A 329 -5.22 -13.41 -3.09
CA GLY A 329 -5.04 -13.16 -4.51
C GLY A 329 -4.36 -14.33 -5.22
N GLN A 330 -4.81 -14.61 -6.45
CA GLN A 330 -4.21 -15.58 -7.35
C GLN A 330 -3.66 -14.83 -8.57
N ILE A 331 -2.36 -14.66 -8.65
CA ILE A 331 -1.72 -13.90 -9.72
C ILE A 331 -0.46 -14.60 -10.21
N ASN A 332 -0.36 -14.80 -11.52
CA ASN A 332 0.79 -15.44 -12.18
C ASN A 332 1.21 -16.79 -11.52
N GLY A 333 0.21 -17.57 -11.07
CA GLY A 333 0.44 -18.86 -10.40
C GLY A 333 0.87 -18.75 -8.93
N ALA A 334 1.02 -17.54 -8.40
CA ALA A 334 1.31 -17.33 -6.99
C ALA A 334 0.05 -17.03 -6.19
N THR A 335 0.02 -17.51 -4.93
CA THR A 335 -0.94 -17.08 -3.92
C THR A 335 -0.33 -15.94 -3.14
N VAL A 336 -1.03 -14.80 -3.13
CA VAL A 336 -0.58 -13.57 -2.50
C VAL A 336 -1.60 -13.13 -1.45
N PRO A 337 -1.33 -13.35 -0.17
CA PRO A 337 -2.21 -12.86 0.89
C PRO A 337 -2.07 -11.35 1.05
N LEU A 338 -3.21 -10.67 1.06
CA LEU A 338 -3.35 -9.26 1.46
C LEU A 338 -4.21 -9.23 2.72
N VAL A 339 -3.63 -8.86 3.83
CA VAL A 339 -4.32 -8.76 5.12
C VAL A 339 -4.73 -7.32 5.35
N VAL A 340 -5.98 -7.11 5.69
CA VAL A 340 -6.56 -5.82 6.03
C VAL A 340 -6.93 -5.85 7.51
N ARG A 341 -6.46 -4.87 8.28
CA ARG A 341 -6.91 -4.66 9.64
C ARG A 341 -7.93 -3.53 9.66
N THR A 342 -9.15 -3.88 10.06
CA THR A 342 -10.23 -2.91 10.23
C THR A 342 -10.38 -2.58 11.70
N GLY A 343 -10.10 -1.34 12.03
CA GLY A 343 -10.25 -0.82 13.38
C GLY A 343 -11.71 -0.66 13.77
N PHE A 344 -11.93 -0.48 15.04
CA PHE A 344 -13.27 -0.37 15.63
C PHE A 344 -13.30 0.70 16.71
N ILE A 345 -14.36 1.52 16.72
CA ILE A 345 -14.65 2.47 17.78
C ILE A 345 -16.11 2.33 18.20
N ASN A 346 -16.31 2.06 19.48
CA ASN A 346 -17.61 2.18 20.14
C ASN A 346 -17.41 3.05 21.36
N LEU A 347 -18.05 4.20 21.38
CA LEU A 347 -17.94 5.14 22.48
C LEU A 347 -18.68 4.65 23.73
N GLY A 348 -19.48 3.59 23.62
CA GLY A 348 -20.21 3.03 24.77
C GLY A 348 -21.47 3.83 25.12
N THR A 349 -22.03 3.52 26.28
CA THR A 349 -23.31 4.07 26.74
C THR A 349 -23.11 5.28 27.65
N ALA A 350 -23.66 6.43 27.24
CA ALA A 350 -23.67 7.62 28.09
C ALA A 350 -24.48 7.39 29.38
N PRO A 351 -24.18 8.06 30.50
CA PRO A 351 -23.16 9.08 30.66
C PRO A 351 -21.78 8.57 31.14
N LEU A 352 -21.65 7.31 31.48
CA LEU A 352 -20.43 6.80 32.13
C LEU A 352 -19.47 6.13 31.15
N TYR A 353 -19.93 5.72 29.97
CA TYR A 353 -19.11 5.13 28.91
C TYR A 353 -18.20 3.97 29.35
N LEU A 354 -18.63 3.19 30.39
CA LEU A 354 -17.84 2.11 30.96
C LEU A 354 -17.65 0.91 30.03
N ASP A 355 -18.50 0.83 29.01
CA ASP A 355 -18.49 -0.18 27.96
C ASP A 355 -17.82 0.31 26.65
N ALA A 356 -17.16 1.48 26.69
CA ALA A 356 -16.44 2.00 25.55
C ALA A 356 -15.32 1.04 25.10
N LYS A 357 -15.24 0.81 23.80
CA LYS A 357 -14.19 0.00 23.16
C LYS A 357 -13.58 0.77 22.04
N ILE A 358 -12.27 0.93 22.07
CA ILE A 358 -11.53 1.67 21.05
C ILE A 358 -10.32 0.88 20.65
N ASP A 359 -10.31 0.47 19.42
CA ASP A 359 -9.22 -0.21 18.76
C ASP A 359 -9.22 0.21 17.29
N ASP A 360 -8.95 1.50 17.06
CA ASP A 360 -9.04 2.14 15.74
C ASP A 360 -7.77 2.02 14.90
N GLU A 361 -6.79 1.23 15.36
CA GLU A 361 -5.64 0.85 14.52
C GLU A 361 -6.14 0.14 13.28
N SER A 362 -5.79 0.66 12.10
CA SER A 362 -6.26 0.20 10.81
C SER A 362 -5.13 0.20 9.79
N GLY A 363 -5.17 -0.68 8.81
CA GLY A 363 -4.14 -0.71 7.78
C GLY A 363 -4.13 -1.98 6.96
N ILE A 364 -3.02 -2.18 6.25
CA ILE A 364 -2.81 -3.32 5.37
C ILE A 364 -1.47 -3.99 5.59
N ALA A 365 -1.38 -5.25 5.20
CA ALA A 365 -0.15 -6.00 5.06
C ALA A 365 -0.17 -6.77 3.74
N LEU A 366 0.88 -6.61 2.94
CA LEU A 366 1.15 -7.51 1.81
C LEU A 366 2.09 -8.61 2.27
N LEU A 367 1.78 -9.86 1.92
CA LEU A 367 2.59 -11.01 2.25
C LEU A 367 3.11 -11.68 0.96
N ALA A 368 4.38 -12.02 0.94
CA ALA A 368 5.02 -12.76 -0.14
C ALA A 368 5.63 -14.05 0.40
N LYS A 369 5.52 -15.16 -0.32
CA LYS A 369 6.14 -16.42 0.10
C LYS A 369 7.62 -16.21 0.38
N ALA A 370 8.09 -16.75 1.51
CA ALA A 370 9.48 -16.70 1.94
C ALA A 370 10.36 -17.63 1.08
N THR A 371 10.50 -17.29 -0.20
CA THR A 371 11.29 -18.01 -1.18
C THR A 371 12.45 -17.12 -1.60
N ALA A 372 13.66 -17.66 -1.60
CA ALA A 372 14.84 -16.90 -1.97
C ALA A 372 14.69 -16.26 -3.36
N ILE A 373 14.98 -14.98 -3.44
CA ILE A 373 14.97 -14.20 -4.68
C ILE A 373 16.44 -13.93 -5.04
N ALA A 374 16.85 -14.36 -6.21
CA ALA A 374 18.20 -14.05 -6.71
C ALA A 374 18.32 -12.56 -7.07
N SER A 375 19.54 -12.04 -7.10
CA SER A 375 19.80 -10.70 -7.62
C SER A 375 19.23 -10.55 -9.03
N GLY A 376 18.49 -9.47 -9.28
CA GLY A 376 17.75 -9.26 -10.52
C GLY A 376 16.39 -9.96 -10.57
N GLY A 377 16.04 -10.82 -9.62
CA GLY A 377 14.72 -11.44 -9.56
C GLY A 377 13.57 -10.49 -9.20
N PHE A 378 13.91 -9.26 -8.82
CA PHE A 378 12.99 -8.17 -8.53
C PHE A 378 12.99 -7.10 -9.63
N ASP A 379 13.72 -7.35 -10.73
CA ASP A 379 13.84 -6.40 -11.84
C ASP A 379 12.49 -6.13 -12.49
N GLY A 380 12.26 -4.88 -12.84
CA GLY A 380 11.05 -4.45 -13.53
C GLY A 380 10.66 -3.02 -13.26
N GLY A 381 9.67 -2.57 -14.02
CA GLY A 381 8.94 -1.34 -13.79
C GLY A 381 7.65 -1.64 -13.02
N TYR A 382 7.38 -0.85 -11.99
CA TYR A 382 6.22 -1.02 -11.11
C TYR A 382 5.45 0.29 -11.00
N VAL A 383 4.14 0.19 -10.85
CA VAL A 383 3.26 1.33 -10.53
C VAL A 383 2.39 1.00 -9.34
N GLY A 384 2.12 2.00 -8.52
CA GLY A 384 1.35 1.82 -7.30
C GLY A 384 1.05 3.12 -6.58
N ALA A 385 0.91 3.02 -5.28
CA ALA A 385 0.71 4.17 -4.38
C ALA A 385 1.42 3.95 -3.06
N ASP A 386 1.65 5.04 -2.33
CA ASP A 386 2.40 5.03 -1.08
C ASP A 386 1.64 5.65 0.10
N SER A 387 2.25 5.55 1.28
CA SER A 387 1.74 6.09 2.53
C SER A 387 1.72 7.63 2.60
N ASN A 388 2.33 8.31 1.62
CA ASN A 388 2.27 9.75 1.46
C ASN A 388 1.11 10.19 0.54
N PHE A 389 0.23 9.24 0.18
CA PHE A 389 -0.90 9.45 -0.74
C PHE A 389 -0.44 9.94 -2.11
N LYS A 390 0.67 9.39 -2.59
CA LYS A 390 1.21 9.66 -3.92
C LYS A 390 1.19 8.40 -4.78
N TYR A 391 0.97 8.58 -6.06
CA TYR A 391 1.19 7.53 -7.03
C TYR A 391 2.67 7.36 -7.26
N THR A 392 3.10 6.10 -7.29
CA THR A 392 4.51 5.75 -7.46
C THR A 392 4.71 5.01 -8.77
N ALA A 393 5.73 5.37 -9.50
CA ALA A 393 6.35 4.53 -10.50
C ALA A 393 7.76 4.21 -10.03
N SER A 394 8.17 2.96 -10.17
CA SER A 394 9.48 2.51 -9.72
C SER A 394 10.13 1.67 -10.80
N LEU A 395 11.43 1.85 -10.99
CA LEU A 395 12.27 1.01 -11.83
C LEU A 395 13.30 0.31 -10.97
N ILE A 396 13.36 -1.01 -11.04
CA ILE A 396 14.32 -1.83 -10.31
C ILE A 396 15.17 -2.59 -11.30
N GLN A 397 16.48 -2.50 -11.16
CA GLN A 397 17.46 -3.19 -12.00
C GLN A 397 18.64 -3.68 -11.14
N GLY A 398 18.80 -4.99 -11.03
CA GLY A 398 19.83 -5.60 -10.21
C GLY A 398 19.72 -5.20 -8.75
N THR A 399 20.67 -4.45 -8.27
CA THR A 399 20.72 -3.97 -6.88
C THR A 399 20.32 -2.50 -6.71
N THR A 400 19.76 -1.88 -7.75
CA THR A 400 19.37 -0.48 -7.72
C THR A 400 17.88 -0.32 -8.00
N GLY A 401 17.22 0.50 -7.23
CA GLY A 401 15.86 0.92 -7.47
C GLY A 401 15.75 2.45 -7.50
N SER A 402 14.82 2.95 -8.27
CA SER A 402 14.55 4.38 -8.36
C SER A 402 13.04 4.60 -8.45
N PHE A 403 12.55 5.64 -7.78
CA PHE A 403 11.23 6.17 -8.05
C PHE A 403 11.28 7.07 -9.28
N ILE A 404 10.21 7.07 -10.04
CA ILE A 404 10.06 7.87 -11.24
C ILE A 404 8.83 8.74 -11.06
N SER A 405 8.99 10.03 -11.27
CA SER A 405 7.84 10.94 -11.31
C SER A 405 6.94 10.60 -12.50
N PRO A 406 5.67 10.23 -12.28
CA PRO A 406 4.76 9.95 -13.38
C PRO A 406 4.53 11.16 -14.29
N SER A 407 4.62 12.37 -13.75
CA SER A 407 4.35 13.61 -14.47
C SER A 407 5.53 14.12 -15.30
N THR A 408 6.75 13.87 -14.84
CA THR A 408 7.97 14.39 -15.51
C THR A 408 8.78 13.31 -16.21
N SER A 409 8.52 12.03 -15.92
CA SER A 409 9.33 10.87 -16.36
C SER A 409 10.79 10.95 -15.91
N GLN A 410 11.10 11.74 -14.88
CA GLN A 410 12.42 11.84 -14.31
C GLN A 410 12.54 10.95 -13.09
N LEU A 411 13.76 10.54 -12.78
CA LEU A 411 14.05 9.85 -11.54
C LEU A 411 13.78 10.79 -10.37
N GLU A 412 13.05 10.30 -9.38
CA GLU A 412 12.84 10.99 -8.11
C GLU A 412 13.90 10.51 -7.11
N GLU A 413 14.48 11.44 -6.41
CA GLU A 413 15.28 11.14 -5.24
C GLU A 413 14.38 11.02 -4.00
N PRO A 414 14.73 10.16 -3.04
CA PRO A 414 15.92 9.31 -3.03
C PRO A 414 15.76 8.02 -3.86
N ALA A 415 16.82 7.67 -4.60
CA ALA A 415 16.98 6.31 -5.12
C ALA A 415 17.28 5.34 -3.96
N PHE A 416 17.15 4.07 -4.19
CA PHE A 416 17.43 3.06 -3.18
C PHE A 416 18.27 1.91 -3.72
N THR A 417 19.01 1.26 -2.83
CA THR A 417 19.78 0.05 -3.13
C THR A 417 19.10 -1.16 -2.52
N LEU A 418 19.27 -2.31 -3.17
CA LEU A 418 18.69 -3.59 -2.79
C LEU A 418 19.77 -4.58 -2.37
N ASN A 419 19.59 -5.21 -1.22
CA ASN A 419 20.45 -6.27 -0.70
C ASN A 419 19.70 -7.60 -0.70
N TYR A 420 20.06 -8.48 -1.61
CA TYR A 420 19.50 -9.83 -1.73
C TYR A 420 20.19 -10.87 -0.82
N GLY A 421 21.19 -10.45 -0.05
CA GLY A 421 22.01 -11.32 0.80
C GLY A 421 21.50 -11.51 2.22
N LEU A 422 20.26 -11.14 2.52
CA LEU A 422 19.69 -11.36 3.85
C LEU A 422 19.52 -12.86 4.13
N SER A 423 19.66 -13.25 5.39
CA SER A 423 19.48 -14.64 5.84
C SER A 423 18.03 -15.12 5.76
N THR A 424 17.05 -14.20 5.72
CA THR A 424 15.63 -14.50 5.59
C THR A 424 15.27 -14.63 4.10
N PRO A 425 14.92 -15.83 3.61
CA PRO A 425 14.61 -16.03 2.20
C PRO A 425 13.45 -15.14 1.74
N GLY A 426 13.61 -14.46 0.59
CA GLY A 426 12.57 -13.62 -0.01
C GLY A 426 12.38 -12.25 0.63
N LEU A 427 13.08 -11.94 1.72
CA LEU A 427 13.17 -10.61 2.27
C LEU A 427 14.39 -9.91 1.68
N ILE A 428 14.20 -8.72 1.13
CA ILE A 428 15.24 -7.92 0.46
C ILE A 428 15.49 -6.69 1.30
N GLY A 429 16.74 -6.46 1.69
CA GLY A 429 17.13 -5.23 2.38
C GLY A 429 17.09 -4.04 1.43
N VAL A 430 16.65 -2.89 1.92
CA VAL A 430 16.60 -1.64 1.16
C VAL A 430 17.34 -0.57 1.92
N THR A 431 18.09 0.25 1.20
CA THR A 431 18.71 1.45 1.77
C THR A 431 18.53 2.61 0.78
N ASP A 432 17.92 3.70 1.23
CA ASP A 432 17.72 4.89 0.40
C ASP A 432 18.99 5.76 0.32
N SER A 433 18.99 6.77 -0.54
CA SER A 433 20.11 7.68 -0.70
C SER A 433 20.41 8.54 0.54
N ASN A 434 19.49 8.61 1.50
CA ASN A 434 19.66 9.28 2.78
C ASN A 434 20.20 8.34 3.88
N GLY A 435 20.51 7.08 3.52
CA GLY A 435 20.98 6.07 4.46
C GLY A 435 19.90 5.49 5.34
N LYS A 436 18.61 5.71 5.01
CA LYS A 436 17.49 5.08 5.69
C LYS A 436 17.32 3.66 5.17
N THR A 437 17.12 2.73 6.07
CA THR A 437 17.06 1.33 5.73
C THR A 437 15.63 0.79 5.81
N GLY A 438 15.42 -0.36 5.24
CA GLY A 438 14.12 -1.00 5.20
C GLY A 438 14.13 -2.33 4.48
N TYR A 439 12.95 -2.75 4.04
CA TYR A 439 12.76 -4.02 3.37
C TYR A 439 11.83 -3.90 2.19
N ALA A 440 12.01 -4.82 1.24
CA ALA A 440 11.11 -5.06 0.14
C ALA A 440 10.76 -6.55 0.04
N ILE A 441 9.57 -6.83 -0.45
CA ILE A 441 9.07 -8.16 -0.79
C ILE A 441 8.41 -8.14 -2.16
N ALA A 442 8.43 -9.26 -2.87
CA ALA A 442 7.77 -9.39 -4.16
C ALA A 442 7.12 -10.77 -4.31
N SER A 443 5.98 -10.83 -4.95
CA SER A 443 5.27 -12.07 -5.29
C SER A 443 4.30 -11.87 -6.44
N GLY A 444 4.34 -12.75 -7.45
CA GLY A 444 3.36 -12.75 -8.54
C GLY A 444 3.34 -11.49 -9.41
N GLY A 445 4.38 -10.66 -9.39
CA GLY A 445 4.40 -9.35 -10.04
C GLY A 445 3.87 -8.21 -9.18
N LEU A 446 3.72 -8.44 -7.88
CA LEU A 446 3.45 -7.40 -6.89
C LEU A 446 4.69 -7.15 -6.05
N TYR A 447 4.81 -5.93 -5.52
CA TYR A 447 5.81 -5.61 -4.52
C TYR A 447 5.21 -4.81 -3.38
N ALA A 448 5.86 -4.89 -2.24
CA ALA A 448 5.76 -3.89 -1.18
C ALA A 448 7.18 -3.48 -0.77
N ILE A 449 7.31 -2.23 -0.39
CA ILE A 449 8.54 -1.64 0.14
C ILE A 449 8.20 -0.82 1.38
N ALA A 450 9.00 -0.95 2.42
CA ALA A 450 8.92 -0.11 3.60
C ALA A 450 10.33 0.35 3.96
N ILE A 451 10.49 1.65 4.16
CA ILE A 451 11.78 2.29 4.43
C ILE A 451 11.62 3.16 5.67
N GLN A 452 12.65 3.27 6.46
CA GLN A 452 12.79 4.05 7.67
C GLN A 452 12.31 3.40 8.95
N GLY A 453 12.97 3.83 9.99
CA GLY A 453 12.65 3.60 11.38
C GLY A 453 12.88 2.16 11.77
N GLU A 454 13.94 1.94 12.48
CA GLU A 454 14.25 0.64 13.01
C GLU A 454 14.47 0.75 14.47
N GLU A 455 13.47 0.40 15.21
CA GLU A 455 13.65 0.18 16.62
C GLU A 455 13.04 -1.17 16.97
N ASN A 456 13.73 -1.94 17.80
CA ASN A 456 13.20 -3.18 18.39
C ASN A 456 12.74 -4.26 17.40
N GLY A 457 13.49 -4.44 16.33
CA GLY A 457 13.31 -5.61 15.51
C GLY A 457 12.44 -5.41 14.27
N GLY A 458 12.44 -4.25 13.68
CA GLY A 458 11.73 -4.04 12.42
C GLY A 458 11.69 -2.58 12.00
N LEU A 459 10.96 -2.34 10.95
CA LEU A 459 10.64 -0.99 10.51
C LEU A 459 9.61 -0.40 11.45
N THR A 460 10.07 0.32 12.46
CA THR A 460 9.17 0.97 13.42
C THR A 460 9.46 2.45 13.46
N SER A 461 8.44 3.25 13.27
CA SER A 461 8.43 4.66 13.61
C SER A 461 7.05 5.05 14.09
N THR A 462 6.99 5.83 15.14
CA THR A 462 5.75 6.42 15.59
C THR A 462 5.76 7.87 15.16
N SER A 463 5.03 8.21 14.13
CA SER A 463 4.85 9.60 13.70
C SER A 463 3.40 9.99 13.80
N ALA A 464 3.14 11.02 14.56
CA ALA A 464 1.84 11.64 14.67
C ALA A 464 1.88 12.93 13.89
N ASN A 465 1.63 12.90 12.59
CA ASN A 465 1.51 14.15 11.87
C ASN A 465 0.68 14.06 10.61
N SER A 466 -0.20 15.04 10.46
CA SER A 466 -1.11 15.18 9.36
C SER A 466 -0.49 15.86 8.13
N ASP A 467 0.54 16.66 8.29
CA ASP A 467 1.00 17.60 7.26
C ASP A 467 2.39 17.30 6.74
N THR A 468 3.07 16.32 7.31
CA THR A 468 4.37 15.83 6.82
C THR A 468 4.22 14.45 6.22
N PRO A 469 5.11 14.07 5.29
CA PRO A 469 5.17 12.70 4.79
C PRO A 469 5.14 11.70 5.93
N ASN A 470 4.30 10.67 5.81
CA ASN A 470 4.23 9.63 6.83
C ASN A 470 5.58 8.94 6.97
N THR A 471 6.02 8.81 8.20
CA THR A 471 7.16 7.97 8.54
C THR A 471 6.68 6.84 9.43
N PRO A 472 6.99 5.61 9.09
CA PRO A 472 7.81 5.14 7.98
C PRO A 472 7.14 5.26 6.62
N TYR A 473 7.96 5.27 5.55
CA TYR A 473 7.47 5.16 4.19
C TYR A 473 7.01 3.72 3.92
N PHE A 474 5.86 3.58 3.31
CA PHE A 474 5.33 2.30 2.85
C PHE A 474 4.72 2.48 1.45
N GLY A 475 5.10 1.62 0.52
CA GLY A 475 4.56 1.62 -0.83
C GLY A 475 4.20 0.21 -1.29
N VAL A 476 3.17 0.12 -2.10
CA VAL A 476 2.75 -1.12 -2.78
C VAL A 476 2.55 -0.85 -4.26
N GLY A 477 2.81 -1.85 -5.09
CA GLY A 477 2.62 -1.68 -6.51
C GLY A 477 2.58 -3.00 -7.29
N ALA A 478 2.17 -2.86 -8.54
CA ALA A 478 2.12 -3.95 -9.50
C ALA A 478 3.14 -3.75 -10.60
N GLN A 479 3.77 -4.84 -11.02
CA GLN A 479 4.72 -4.87 -12.13
C GLN A 479 4.00 -4.62 -13.45
N ILE A 480 4.50 -3.68 -14.21
CA ILE A 480 3.99 -3.32 -15.53
C ILE A 480 4.99 -3.62 -16.66
N SER A 481 6.24 -3.87 -16.33
CA SER A 481 7.28 -4.29 -17.27
C SER A 481 8.34 -5.13 -16.57
N LYS A 482 9.04 -5.94 -17.32
CA LYS A 482 10.27 -6.63 -16.92
C LYS A 482 11.45 -6.03 -17.63
#